data_392c20babe8b9b06bd2b34ebc5e4d28d
#
_entry.id   392c20babe8b9b06bd2b34ebc5e4d28d
#
_cell.length_a   1.000
_cell.length_b   1.000
_cell.length_c   1.000
_cell.angle_alpha   90.00
_cell.angle_beta   90.00
_cell.angle_gamma   90.00
#
_symmetry.space_group_name_H-M   'P 1'
#
loop_
_entity.id
_entity.type
_entity.pdbx_description
1 polymer ?
#
loop_
_entity_poly.entity_id
_entity_poly.type
_entity_poly.pdbx_seq_one_letter_code
_entity_poly.pdbx_strand_id
1 'polypeptide(L)'
;KEVFLRWAEMAAFMPVMRTHEGNRPDTNFQYYDDDDCMKQLARLVDIYTMLAPYTKTLVAENAAKGTPVMRPLFLQYEDDPRGYTEQFEYLYGPDLLVAPVWQSGKTEWEVYLPSDEWTHLWTGEHYAKGTHTVPAELGDTPVFCRKGSQWAELFDSIRAKYGK
;
A
#
# COMPACT_ATOMS: atom_id res chain seq x y z
N LYS A 1 11.76 -6.88 14.04
CA LYS A 1 11.40 -7.44 12.74
C LYS A 1 10.02 -6.97 12.29
N GLU A 2 8.95 -7.25 13.04
CA GLU A 2 7.58 -6.94 12.61
C GLU A 2 7.39 -5.46 12.29
N VAL A 3 7.79 -4.54 13.17
CA VAL A 3 7.68 -3.08 12.93
C VAL A 3 8.42 -2.67 11.65
N PHE A 4 9.61 -3.23 11.43
CA PHE A 4 10.40 -2.96 10.22
C PHE A 4 9.65 -3.38 8.95
N LEU A 5 9.09 -4.61 8.94
CA LEU A 5 8.36 -5.12 7.78
C LEU A 5 7.04 -4.39 7.55
N ARG A 6 6.24 -4.10 8.59
CA ARG A 6 5.01 -3.31 8.46
C ARG A 6 5.28 -1.91 7.90
N TRP A 7 6.39 -1.32 8.31
CA TRP A 7 6.82 -0.05 7.74
C TRP A 7 7.26 -0.18 6.27
N ALA A 8 8.00 -1.23 5.94
CA ALA A 8 8.43 -1.51 4.57
C ALA A 8 7.25 -1.81 3.63
N GLU A 9 6.22 -2.51 4.11
CA GLU A 9 4.96 -2.75 3.39
C GLU A 9 4.32 -1.42 2.96
N MET A 10 4.16 -0.49 3.90
CA MET A 10 3.62 0.84 3.60
C MET A 10 4.53 1.59 2.63
N ALA A 11 5.85 1.55 2.86
CA ALA A 11 6.83 2.29 2.08
C ALA A 11 6.88 1.85 0.61
N ALA A 12 6.52 0.60 0.29
CA ALA A 12 6.41 0.12 -1.09
C ALA A 12 5.31 0.85 -1.89
N PHE A 13 4.35 1.46 -1.21
CA PHE A 13 3.25 2.25 -1.79
C PHE A 13 3.34 3.74 -1.41
N MET A 14 4.57 4.26 -1.38
CA MET A 14 4.90 5.67 -1.14
C MET A 14 5.79 6.20 -2.27
N PRO A 15 5.84 7.53 -2.48
CA PRO A 15 6.72 8.10 -3.50
C PRO A 15 8.21 7.84 -3.25
N VAL A 16 8.60 7.67 -1.98
CA VAL A 16 9.98 7.41 -1.57
C VAL A 16 9.99 6.21 -0.63
N MET A 17 10.68 5.16 -1.04
CA MET A 17 10.95 4.00 -0.21
C MET A 17 12.43 4.02 0.21
N ARG A 18 12.70 3.95 1.49
CA ARG A 18 14.06 3.88 2.02
C ARG A 18 14.11 3.22 3.39
N THR A 19 15.20 2.59 3.69
CA THR A 19 15.60 2.26 5.07
C THR A 19 16.52 3.37 5.61
N HIS A 20 16.48 3.58 6.90
CA HIS A 20 17.37 4.52 7.56
C HIS A 20 17.82 3.95 8.91
N GLU A 21 19.12 4.01 9.14
CA GLU A 21 19.70 3.58 10.38
C GLU A 21 19.38 4.60 11.49
N GLY A 22 18.99 4.10 12.65
CA GLY A 22 18.79 4.94 13.82
C GLY A 22 20.10 5.31 14.52
N ASN A 23 20.01 6.09 15.58
CA ASN A 23 21.16 6.54 16.35
C ASN A 23 21.78 5.46 17.28
N ARG A 24 21.29 4.22 17.20
CA ARG A 24 21.78 3.06 17.96
C ARG A 24 21.90 1.85 17.03
N PRO A 25 22.90 1.85 16.11
CA PRO A 25 23.03 0.82 15.09
C PRO A 25 23.16 -0.60 15.66
N ASP A 26 23.86 -0.73 16.78
CA ASP A 26 24.10 -2.04 17.45
C ASP A 26 22.87 -2.63 18.13
N THR A 27 21.76 -1.86 18.27
CA THR A 27 20.53 -2.30 18.94
C THR A 27 19.31 -2.26 18.04
N ASN A 28 19.37 -1.56 16.93
CA ASN A 28 18.27 -1.50 15.97
C ASN A 28 18.27 -2.73 15.07
N PHE A 29 17.11 -3.33 14.88
CA PHE A 29 16.94 -4.44 13.95
C PHE A 29 17.25 -3.96 12.51
N GLN A 30 18.10 -4.73 11.83
CA GLN A 30 18.46 -4.50 10.45
C GLN A 30 17.87 -5.58 9.54
N TYR A 31 17.60 -5.23 8.27
CA TYR A 31 16.99 -6.18 7.35
C TYR A 31 17.86 -7.43 7.08
N TYR A 32 19.16 -7.33 7.26
CA TYR A 32 20.12 -8.41 7.08
C TYR A 32 20.32 -9.29 8.33
N ASP A 33 19.66 -8.97 9.46
CA ASP A 33 19.71 -9.77 10.68
C ASP A 33 18.86 -11.05 10.58
N ASP A 34 18.02 -11.14 9.54
CA ASP A 34 17.05 -12.23 9.38
C ASP A 34 16.80 -12.47 7.89
N ASP A 35 17.05 -13.70 7.42
CA ASP A 35 16.96 -14.07 6.01
C ASP A 35 15.53 -13.92 5.44
N ASP A 36 14.50 -14.19 6.24
CA ASP A 36 13.12 -14.00 5.82
C ASP A 36 12.79 -12.53 5.68
N CYS A 37 13.25 -11.69 6.61
CA CYS A 37 13.10 -10.24 6.51
C CYS A 37 13.76 -9.70 5.23
N MET A 38 14.96 -10.18 4.91
CA MET A 38 15.67 -9.78 3.69
C MET A 38 14.89 -10.15 2.43
N LYS A 39 14.32 -11.37 2.38
CA LYS A 39 13.49 -11.82 1.24
C LYS A 39 12.22 -11.00 1.08
N GLN A 40 11.54 -10.71 2.20
CA GLN A 40 10.33 -9.90 2.18
C GLN A 40 10.63 -8.46 1.76
N LEU A 41 11.70 -7.86 2.27
CA LEU A 41 12.12 -6.53 1.84
C LEU A 41 12.47 -6.51 0.34
N ALA A 42 13.20 -7.51 -0.16
CA ALA A 42 13.53 -7.59 -1.58
C ALA A 42 12.27 -7.68 -2.45
N ARG A 43 11.25 -8.44 -2.04
CA ARG A 43 9.94 -8.48 -2.68
C ARG A 43 9.29 -7.10 -2.71
N LEU A 44 9.25 -6.40 -1.58
CA LEU A 44 8.64 -5.08 -1.47
C LEU A 44 9.37 -4.03 -2.32
N VAL A 45 10.70 -4.09 -2.38
CA VAL A 45 11.52 -3.23 -3.25
C VAL A 45 11.22 -3.50 -4.72
N ASP A 46 11.01 -4.74 -5.11
CA ASP A 46 10.65 -5.07 -6.48
C ASP A 46 9.24 -4.55 -6.82
N ILE A 47 8.26 -4.69 -5.92
CA ILE A 47 6.92 -4.11 -6.08
C ILE A 47 7.00 -2.59 -6.24
N TYR A 48 7.77 -1.91 -5.40
CA TYR A 48 8.03 -0.47 -5.51
C TYR A 48 8.61 -0.11 -6.88
N THR A 49 9.56 -0.91 -7.37
CA THR A 49 10.18 -0.71 -8.69
C THR A 49 9.19 -0.95 -9.83
N MET A 50 8.34 -1.98 -9.74
CA MET A 50 7.28 -2.23 -10.71
C MET A 50 6.27 -1.08 -10.77
N LEU A 51 5.96 -0.44 -9.64
CA LEU A 51 5.07 0.72 -9.57
C LEU A 51 5.69 2.02 -10.11
N ALA A 52 6.99 2.06 -10.45
CA ALA A 52 7.67 3.28 -10.88
C ALA A 52 6.99 4.03 -12.07
N PRO A 53 6.44 3.37 -13.11
CA PRO A 53 5.72 4.07 -14.17
C PRO A 53 4.48 4.80 -13.64
N TYR A 54 3.70 4.15 -12.78
CA TYR A 54 2.54 4.74 -12.11
C TYR A 54 2.94 5.92 -11.22
N THR A 55 3.93 5.72 -10.35
CA THR A 55 4.44 6.76 -9.45
C THR A 55 4.93 8.00 -10.21
N LYS A 56 5.66 7.83 -11.31
CA LYS A 56 6.14 8.94 -12.14
C LYS A 56 4.99 9.77 -12.72
N THR A 57 3.90 9.13 -13.12
CA THR A 57 2.69 9.83 -13.60
C THR A 57 2.06 10.66 -12.48
N LEU A 58 1.96 10.11 -11.26
CA LEU A 58 1.43 10.81 -10.09
C LEU A 58 2.31 12.01 -9.69
N VAL A 59 3.63 11.85 -9.74
CA VAL A 59 4.58 12.94 -9.45
C VAL A 59 4.46 14.06 -10.49
N ALA A 60 4.29 13.72 -11.77
CA ALA A 60 4.06 14.69 -12.83
C ALA A 60 2.73 15.43 -12.65
N GLU A 61 1.66 14.72 -12.23
CA GLU A 61 0.38 15.33 -11.88
C GLU A 61 0.53 16.29 -10.69
N ASN A 62 1.24 15.88 -9.65
CA ASN A 62 1.51 16.72 -8.50
C ASN A 62 2.24 18.02 -8.90
N ALA A 63 3.27 17.91 -9.73
CA ALA A 63 4.02 19.08 -10.21
C ALA A 63 3.15 20.03 -11.04
N ALA A 64 2.21 19.51 -11.83
CA ALA A 64 1.35 20.30 -12.71
C ALA A 64 0.13 20.90 -12.01
N LYS A 65 -0.47 20.18 -11.05
CA LYS A 65 -1.78 20.50 -10.46
C LYS A 65 -1.77 20.70 -8.94
N GLY A 66 -0.68 20.37 -8.27
CA GLY A 66 -0.61 20.35 -6.80
C GLY A 66 -1.34 19.15 -6.14
N THR A 67 -1.89 18.22 -6.93
CA THR A 67 -2.59 17.05 -6.39
C THR A 67 -1.59 16.11 -5.74
N PRO A 68 -1.69 15.77 -4.45
CA PRO A 68 -0.71 14.94 -3.77
C PRO A 68 -0.70 13.50 -4.31
N VAL A 69 0.48 12.88 -4.28
CA VAL A 69 0.66 11.48 -4.67
C VAL A 69 -0.05 10.55 -3.68
N MET A 70 0.16 10.78 -2.38
CA MET A 70 -0.59 10.12 -1.31
C MET A 70 -1.75 11.03 -0.91
N ARG A 71 -2.97 10.50 -0.92
CA ARG A 71 -4.20 11.29 -0.78
C ARG A 71 -5.04 10.75 0.37
N PRO A 72 -5.58 11.60 1.25
CA PRO A 72 -6.67 11.17 2.12
C PRO A 72 -7.89 10.83 1.27
N LEU A 73 -8.75 9.93 1.77
CA LEU A 73 -9.90 9.43 1.01
C LEU A 73 -10.83 10.56 0.55
N PHE A 74 -11.06 11.57 1.40
CA PHE A 74 -11.96 12.68 1.08
C PHE A 74 -11.53 13.51 -0.15
N LEU A 75 -10.26 13.47 -0.52
CA LEU A 75 -9.78 14.23 -1.68
C LEU A 75 -10.28 13.65 -3.02
N GLN A 76 -10.64 12.37 -3.04
CA GLN A 76 -11.18 11.67 -4.20
C GLN A 76 -12.68 11.37 -4.05
N TYR A 77 -13.15 11.23 -2.81
CA TYR A 77 -14.52 10.85 -2.44
C TYR A 77 -15.12 11.91 -1.50
N GLU A 78 -15.25 13.14 -1.99
CA GLU A 78 -15.68 14.31 -1.21
C GLU A 78 -17.10 14.18 -0.64
N ASP A 79 -17.97 13.43 -1.32
CA ASP A 79 -19.35 13.17 -0.88
C ASP A 79 -19.45 11.99 0.10
N ASP A 80 -18.35 11.35 0.46
CA ASP A 80 -18.32 10.24 1.41
C ASP A 80 -17.93 10.72 2.81
N PRO A 81 -18.89 10.85 3.77
CA PRO A 81 -18.59 11.38 5.10
C PRO A 81 -17.53 10.57 5.85
N ARG A 82 -17.43 9.26 5.59
CA ARG A 82 -16.44 8.41 6.24
C ARG A 82 -15.02 8.73 5.78
N GLY A 83 -14.85 9.17 4.55
CA GLY A 83 -13.55 9.58 4.01
C GLY A 83 -12.88 10.72 4.81
N TYR A 84 -13.66 11.50 5.57
CA TYR A 84 -13.14 12.59 6.43
C TYR A 84 -12.70 12.12 7.81
N THR A 85 -13.11 10.94 8.23
CA THR A 85 -12.82 10.38 9.56
C THR A 85 -11.85 9.20 9.50
N GLU A 86 -11.66 8.60 8.31
CA GLU A 86 -10.70 7.52 8.12
C GLU A 86 -9.26 8.06 8.17
N GLN A 87 -8.48 7.63 9.18
CA GLN A 87 -7.15 8.19 9.45
C GLN A 87 -6.00 7.25 9.08
N PHE A 88 -6.29 5.96 8.92
CA PHE A 88 -5.27 4.92 8.79
C PHE A 88 -5.21 4.29 7.41
N GLU A 89 -5.94 4.86 6.47
CA GLU A 89 -5.96 4.45 5.08
C GLU A 89 -5.66 5.65 4.18
N TYR A 90 -5.10 5.38 3.03
CA TYR A 90 -4.83 6.43 2.05
C TYR A 90 -4.95 5.90 0.63
N LEU A 91 -5.15 6.82 -0.30
CA LEU A 91 -5.04 6.53 -1.71
C LEU A 91 -3.62 6.85 -2.19
N TYR A 92 -3.01 5.91 -2.89
CA TYR A 92 -1.79 6.12 -3.66
C TYR A 92 -2.20 6.42 -5.10
N GLY A 93 -2.24 7.71 -5.46
CA GLY A 93 -2.94 8.18 -6.64
C GLY A 93 -4.45 7.91 -6.58
N PRO A 94 -5.14 7.92 -7.73
CA PRO A 94 -6.58 7.66 -7.78
C PRO A 94 -6.92 6.15 -7.82
N ASP A 95 -5.95 5.27 -8.02
CA ASP A 95 -6.21 3.90 -8.43
C ASP A 95 -5.84 2.82 -7.41
N LEU A 96 -5.05 3.17 -6.37
CA LEU A 96 -4.70 2.25 -5.29
C LEU A 96 -5.18 2.79 -3.95
N LEU A 97 -5.84 1.95 -3.16
CA LEU A 97 -6.12 2.20 -1.75
C LEU A 97 -5.20 1.30 -0.93
N VAL A 98 -4.53 1.88 0.05
CA VAL A 98 -3.58 1.21 0.95
C VAL A 98 -4.05 1.36 2.38
N ALA A 99 -4.13 0.24 3.10
CA ALA A 99 -4.53 0.19 4.51
C ALA A 99 -3.40 -0.41 5.37
N PRO A 100 -2.44 0.40 5.83
CA PRO A 100 -1.31 -0.07 6.62
C PRO A 100 -1.74 -0.74 7.92
N VAL A 101 -1.18 -1.90 8.22
CA VAL A 101 -1.39 -2.58 9.49
C VAL A 101 -0.45 -1.98 10.54
N TRP A 102 -1.01 -1.23 11.47
CA TRP A 102 -0.25 -0.51 12.50
C TRP A 102 -0.25 -1.18 13.88
N GLN A 103 -0.99 -2.26 14.06
CA GLN A 103 -1.02 -3.07 15.28
C GLN A 103 -0.20 -4.35 15.11
N SER A 104 0.59 -4.69 16.10
CA SER A 104 1.39 -5.93 16.07
C SER A 104 0.55 -7.19 16.20
N GLY A 105 1.05 -8.29 15.61
CA GLY A 105 0.45 -9.62 15.72
C GLY A 105 -0.86 -9.81 14.94
N LYS A 106 -1.21 -8.88 14.06
CA LYS A 106 -2.41 -8.97 13.24
C LYS A 106 -2.15 -9.77 11.96
N THR A 107 -3.08 -10.66 11.64
CA THR A 107 -3.13 -11.44 10.39
C THR A 107 -4.38 -11.14 9.57
N GLU A 108 -5.29 -10.34 10.12
CA GLU A 108 -6.46 -9.80 9.47
C GLU A 108 -6.58 -8.30 9.79
N TRP A 109 -7.16 -7.54 8.87
CA TRP A 109 -7.30 -6.09 9.03
C TRP A 109 -8.66 -5.61 8.54
N GLU A 110 -9.26 -4.67 9.27
CA GLU A 110 -10.47 -3.99 8.83
C GLU A 110 -10.10 -2.84 7.90
N VAL A 111 -10.75 -2.76 6.74
CA VAL A 111 -10.53 -1.75 5.71
C VAL A 111 -11.85 -1.15 5.29
N TYR A 112 -11.90 0.16 5.13
CA TYR A 112 -13.02 0.85 4.53
C TYR A 112 -12.77 1.12 3.05
N LEU A 113 -13.62 0.63 2.18
CA LEU A 113 -13.58 0.89 0.74
C LEU A 113 -14.65 1.93 0.38
N PRO A 114 -14.26 3.10 -0.17
CA PRO A 114 -15.21 4.12 -0.62
C PRO A 114 -15.97 3.69 -1.88
N SER A 115 -16.87 4.55 -2.37
CA SER A 115 -17.66 4.26 -3.57
C SER A 115 -16.76 4.02 -4.77
N ASP A 116 -16.79 2.82 -5.27
CA ASP A 116 -16.18 2.24 -6.47
C ASP A 116 -16.25 0.71 -6.33
N GLU A 117 -15.73 0.01 -7.32
CA GLU A 117 -15.45 -1.42 -7.20
C GLU A 117 -13.94 -1.63 -7.10
N TRP A 118 -13.54 -2.49 -6.19
CA TRP A 118 -12.15 -2.71 -5.83
C TRP A 118 -11.73 -4.15 -6.04
N THR A 119 -10.49 -4.37 -6.37
CA THR A 119 -9.88 -5.70 -6.46
C THR A 119 -8.72 -5.76 -5.47
N HIS A 120 -8.73 -6.71 -4.56
CA HIS A 120 -7.62 -6.92 -3.62
C HIS A 120 -6.36 -7.33 -4.38
N LEU A 121 -5.28 -6.59 -4.17
CA LEU A 121 -4.06 -6.74 -4.98
C LEU A 121 -3.47 -8.15 -4.91
N TRP A 122 -3.51 -8.79 -3.73
CA TRP A 122 -2.85 -10.08 -3.53
C TRP A 122 -3.72 -11.25 -3.96
N THR A 123 -5.01 -11.25 -3.66
CA THR A 123 -5.91 -12.39 -3.92
C THR A 123 -6.69 -12.29 -5.22
N GLY A 124 -6.84 -11.08 -5.76
CA GLY A 124 -7.70 -10.83 -6.91
C GLY A 124 -9.20 -10.83 -6.60
N GLU A 125 -9.60 -10.97 -5.34
CA GLU A 125 -11.00 -10.92 -4.92
C GLU A 125 -11.58 -9.51 -5.11
N HIS A 126 -12.86 -9.46 -5.46
CA HIS A 126 -13.59 -8.22 -5.70
C HIS A 126 -14.38 -7.78 -4.47
N TYR A 127 -14.31 -6.50 -4.21
CA TYR A 127 -14.99 -5.85 -3.09
C TYR A 127 -15.77 -4.63 -3.56
N ALA A 128 -16.98 -4.47 -3.02
CA ALA A 128 -17.78 -3.26 -3.19
C ALA A 128 -17.51 -2.27 -2.05
N LYS A 129 -18.08 -1.05 -2.16
CA LYS A 129 -18.09 -0.07 -1.07
C LYS A 129 -18.50 -0.71 0.27
N GLY A 130 -17.79 -0.37 1.33
CA GLY A 130 -18.13 -0.80 2.70
C GLY A 130 -16.91 -1.14 3.52
N THR A 131 -17.14 -1.63 4.73
CA THR A 131 -16.11 -2.10 5.64
C THR A 131 -15.95 -3.60 5.49
N HIS A 132 -14.72 -4.05 5.32
CA HIS A 132 -14.37 -5.44 5.10
C HIS A 132 -13.21 -5.86 6.00
N THR A 133 -13.26 -7.07 6.54
CA THR A 133 -12.12 -7.71 7.17
C THR A 133 -11.42 -8.58 6.14
N VAL A 134 -10.13 -8.35 5.94
CA VAL A 134 -9.34 -9.01 4.90
C VAL A 134 -8.04 -9.59 5.48
N PRO A 135 -7.46 -10.62 4.85
CA PRO A 135 -6.15 -11.13 5.23
C PRO A 135 -5.07 -10.04 5.21
N ALA A 136 -4.20 -10.04 6.20
CA ALA A 136 -3.14 -9.05 6.36
C ALA A 136 -1.89 -9.69 7.01
N GLU A 137 -1.45 -10.80 6.45
CA GLU A 137 -0.22 -11.47 6.89
C GLU A 137 0.98 -10.52 6.82
N LEU A 138 1.99 -10.79 7.63
CA LEU A 138 3.22 -9.99 7.61
C LEU A 138 3.90 -10.09 6.23
N GLY A 139 4.09 -8.97 5.57
CA GLY A 139 4.54 -8.85 4.18
C GLY A 139 3.43 -8.46 3.20
N ASP A 140 2.14 -8.58 3.58
CA ASP A 140 0.98 -8.39 2.71
C ASP A 140 0.00 -7.37 3.31
N THR A 141 0.42 -6.12 3.46
CA THR A 141 -0.53 -5.06 3.84
C THR A 141 -1.70 -5.01 2.85
N PRO A 142 -2.94 -4.83 3.30
CA PRO A 142 -4.07 -4.73 2.39
C PRO A 142 -3.90 -3.57 1.40
N VAL A 143 -3.96 -3.92 0.12
CA VAL A 143 -3.94 -2.97 -1.00
C VAL A 143 -5.03 -3.35 -1.97
N PHE A 144 -5.77 -2.35 -2.44
CA PHE A 144 -6.87 -2.53 -3.38
C PHE A 144 -6.65 -1.69 -4.63
N CYS A 145 -6.91 -2.31 -5.77
CA CYS A 145 -6.86 -1.66 -7.07
C CYS A 145 -8.27 -1.26 -7.48
N ARG A 146 -8.45 0.00 -7.89
CA ARG A 146 -9.73 0.47 -8.41
C ARG A 146 -10.05 -0.20 -9.74
N LYS A 147 -11.24 -0.75 -9.87
CA LYS A 147 -11.73 -1.36 -11.11
C LYS A 147 -11.81 -0.31 -12.22
N GLY A 148 -11.41 -0.69 -13.41
CA GLY A 148 -11.40 0.20 -14.58
C GLY A 148 -10.22 1.18 -14.61
N SER A 149 -9.22 1.00 -13.75
CA SER A 149 -7.96 1.75 -13.85
C SER A 149 -7.27 1.48 -15.19
N GLN A 150 -6.70 2.53 -15.78
CA GLN A 150 -5.81 2.37 -16.95
C GLN A 150 -4.51 1.60 -16.61
N TRP A 151 -4.22 1.40 -15.34
CA TRP A 151 -3.05 0.68 -14.83
C TRP A 151 -3.36 -0.77 -14.43
N ALA A 152 -4.55 -1.28 -14.80
CA ALA A 152 -4.98 -2.63 -14.44
C ALA A 152 -3.94 -3.69 -14.83
N GLU A 153 -3.37 -3.63 -16.03
CA GLU A 153 -2.34 -4.57 -16.50
C GLU A 153 -1.09 -4.55 -15.61
N LEU A 154 -0.67 -3.36 -15.14
CA LEU A 154 0.45 -3.23 -14.21
C LEU A 154 0.13 -3.90 -12.87
N PHE A 155 -1.03 -3.63 -12.31
CA PHE A 155 -1.46 -4.22 -11.03
C PHE A 155 -1.64 -5.74 -11.16
N ASP A 156 -2.18 -6.20 -12.27
CA ASP A 156 -2.30 -7.63 -12.58
C ASP A 156 -0.93 -8.30 -12.71
N SER A 157 0.07 -7.62 -13.28
CA SER A 157 1.43 -8.14 -13.35
C SER A 157 2.09 -8.29 -11.97
N ILE A 158 1.81 -7.35 -11.04
CA ILE A 158 2.26 -7.45 -9.64
C ILE A 158 1.57 -8.63 -8.97
N ARG A 159 0.25 -8.76 -9.13
CA ARG A 159 -0.51 -9.90 -8.60
C ARG A 159 -0.02 -11.23 -9.17
N ALA A 160 0.22 -11.32 -10.47
CA ALA A 160 0.71 -12.54 -11.11
C ALA A 160 2.07 -12.98 -10.55
N LYS A 161 2.91 -12.02 -10.15
CA LYS A 161 4.24 -12.32 -9.59
C LYS A 161 4.24 -12.58 -8.09
N TYR A 162 3.37 -11.89 -7.33
CA TYR A 162 3.43 -11.84 -5.87
C TYR A 162 2.11 -12.13 -5.15
N GLY A 163 1.03 -12.35 -5.89
CA GLY A 163 -0.27 -12.73 -5.34
C GLY A 163 -0.30 -14.14 -4.75
N LYS A 164 -1.39 -14.44 -4.07
CA LYS A 164 -1.66 -15.72 -3.40
C LYS A 164 -2.86 -16.43 -4.03
#